data_a152ab151c73b9068df9491d485c3e5f
#
_entry.id   a152ab151c73b9068df9491d485c3e5f
#
_cell.length_a   1.000
_cell.length_b   1.000
_cell.length_c   1.000
_cell.angle_alpha   90.00
_cell.angle_beta   90.00
_cell.angle_gamma   90.00
#
_symmetry.space_group_name_H-M   'P 1'
#
loop_
_entity.id
_entity.type
_entity.pdbx_description
1 polymer ?
#
loop_
_entity_poly.entity_id
_entity_poly.type
_entity_poly.pdbx_seq_one_letter_code
_entity_poly.pdbx_strand_id
1 'polypeptide(L)'
;MLHTQLHGTHWQIGFQLGAGLARDGHFILDAVPFPITPARLEFARTCLPLCRRWFPAALEELRGLAQGQGCAPDELAGVLFSMYAMPPGPCCSCFALRRGRGALFGRNSDFLTELEEHNANCLYRFSDGGYSFVGNTTSFLQMEDGVNQFGLAAGLTSVPPSPPRPGLNAGLTLRLLLESCRDVPQALALLRQLPVSSCHTLVLADRA
;
A
#
# COMPACT_ATOMS: atom_id res chain seq x y z
N MET A 1 12.88 1.52 12.06
CA MET A 1 11.99 2.17 11.05
C MET A 1 12.83 2.91 10.02
N LEU A 2 12.70 2.58 8.76
CA LEU A 2 13.34 3.25 7.63
C LEU A 2 12.60 4.57 7.31
N HIS A 3 13.33 5.68 7.14
CA HIS A 3 12.77 6.91 6.59
C HIS A 3 13.37 7.16 5.21
N THR A 4 12.53 7.23 4.20
CA THR A 4 13.00 7.41 2.82
C THR A 4 12.21 8.46 2.07
N GLN A 5 12.87 9.15 1.14
CA GLN A 5 12.24 10.08 0.21
C GLN A 5 12.41 9.52 -1.20
N LEU A 6 11.30 9.35 -1.87
CA LEU A 6 11.20 8.75 -3.20
C LEU A 6 10.69 9.82 -4.18
N HIS A 7 11.41 10.02 -5.27
CA HIS A 7 11.08 11.05 -6.25
C HIS A 7 11.29 10.52 -7.67
N GLY A 8 10.35 10.78 -8.56
CA GLY A 8 10.43 10.43 -9.97
C GLY A 8 9.12 9.86 -10.51
N THR A 9 9.19 9.15 -11.63
CA THR A 9 8.05 8.36 -12.11
C THR A 9 7.82 7.17 -11.17
N HIS A 10 6.64 6.58 -11.21
CA HIS A 10 6.33 5.39 -10.42
C HIS A 10 7.38 4.28 -10.64
N TRP A 11 7.77 4.03 -11.88
CA TRP A 11 8.84 3.07 -12.16
C TRP A 11 10.16 3.44 -11.49
N GLN A 12 10.58 4.71 -11.57
CA GLN A 12 11.83 5.18 -10.96
C GLN A 12 11.79 5.06 -9.43
N ILE A 13 10.66 5.37 -8.81
CA ILE A 13 10.42 5.23 -7.37
C ILE A 13 10.56 3.77 -6.96
N GLY A 14 9.91 2.86 -7.67
CA GLY A 14 10.04 1.43 -7.42
C GLY A 14 11.48 0.95 -7.54
N PHE A 15 12.18 1.36 -8.60
CA PHE A 15 13.58 1.00 -8.79
C PHE A 15 14.49 1.55 -7.68
N GLN A 16 14.31 2.82 -7.28
CA GLN A 16 15.06 3.42 -6.18
C GLN A 16 14.88 2.65 -4.88
N LEU A 17 13.64 2.29 -4.53
CA LEU A 17 13.34 1.52 -3.35
C LEU A 17 13.97 0.12 -3.42
N GLY A 18 13.74 -0.60 -4.52
CA GLY A 18 14.25 -1.95 -4.71
C GLY A 18 15.77 -2.04 -4.71
N ALA A 19 16.42 -1.16 -5.47
CA ALA A 19 17.88 -1.11 -5.54
C ALA A 19 18.52 -0.64 -4.23
N GLY A 20 17.85 0.28 -3.51
CA GLY A 20 18.28 0.71 -2.18
C GLY A 20 18.27 -0.45 -1.19
N LEU A 21 17.17 -1.17 -1.08
CA LEU A 21 17.04 -2.33 -0.22
C LEU A 21 18.07 -3.42 -0.58
N ALA A 22 18.20 -3.76 -1.87
CA ALA A 22 19.16 -4.78 -2.32
C ALA A 22 20.62 -4.41 -2.02
N ARG A 23 21.01 -3.15 -2.19
CA ARG A 23 22.34 -2.64 -1.83
C ARG A 23 22.62 -2.82 -0.33
N ASP A 24 21.60 -2.66 0.51
CA ASP A 24 21.71 -2.80 1.96
C ASP A 24 21.54 -4.27 2.42
N GLY A 25 21.44 -5.23 1.47
CA GLY A 25 21.34 -6.66 1.71
C GLY A 25 19.92 -7.14 2.04
N HIS A 26 18.90 -6.32 1.81
CA HIS A 26 17.51 -6.66 2.08
C HIS A 26 16.76 -7.06 0.80
N PHE A 27 16.38 -8.33 0.71
CA PHE A 27 15.58 -8.85 -0.41
C PHE A 27 14.15 -9.10 0.05
N ILE A 28 13.20 -8.48 -0.65
CA ILE A 28 11.78 -8.52 -0.26
C ILE A 28 11.25 -9.96 -0.21
N LEU A 29 11.62 -10.80 -1.19
CA LEU A 29 11.12 -12.17 -1.26
C LEU A 29 11.61 -13.04 -0.10
N ASP A 30 12.79 -12.74 0.47
CA ASP A 30 13.35 -13.45 1.62
C ASP A 30 12.67 -13.05 2.93
N ALA A 31 12.09 -11.84 2.99
CA ALA A 31 11.42 -11.30 4.17
C ALA A 31 9.91 -11.60 4.22
N VAL A 32 9.35 -12.27 3.21
CA VAL A 32 7.91 -12.58 3.16
C VAL A 32 7.56 -13.63 4.22
N PRO A 33 6.63 -13.35 5.17
CA PRO A 33 6.32 -14.26 6.28
C PRO A 33 5.38 -15.42 5.90
N PHE A 34 5.25 -15.72 4.62
CA PHE A 34 4.41 -16.82 4.11
C PHE A 34 4.95 -17.37 2.77
N PRO A 35 4.69 -18.64 2.45
CA PRO A 35 5.14 -19.22 1.19
C PRO A 35 4.38 -18.63 -0.01
N ILE A 36 5.09 -18.35 -1.10
CA ILE A 36 4.49 -17.95 -2.38
C ILE A 36 4.01 -19.19 -3.12
N THR A 37 2.80 -19.62 -2.81
CA THR A 37 2.20 -20.83 -3.38
C THR A 37 1.63 -20.58 -4.79
N PRO A 38 1.43 -21.66 -5.61
CA PRO A 38 0.73 -21.54 -6.89
C PRO A 38 -0.64 -20.86 -6.77
N ALA A 39 -1.38 -21.11 -5.69
CA ALA A 39 -2.67 -20.47 -5.43
C ALA A 39 -2.56 -18.94 -5.25
N ARG A 40 -1.51 -18.47 -4.59
CA ARG A 40 -1.24 -17.01 -4.44
C ARG A 40 -0.87 -16.37 -5.78
N LEU A 41 -0.06 -17.03 -6.57
CA LEU A 41 0.30 -16.55 -7.92
C LEU A 41 -0.93 -16.51 -8.84
N GLU A 42 -1.78 -17.52 -8.79
CA GLU A 42 -3.01 -17.55 -9.58
C GLU A 42 -3.99 -16.46 -9.15
N PHE A 43 -4.16 -16.25 -7.84
CA PHE A 43 -4.96 -15.15 -7.32
C PHE A 43 -4.42 -13.79 -7.80
N ALA A 44 -3.10 -13.58 -7.74
CA ALA A 44 -2.48 -12.35 -8.25
C ALA A 44 -2.79 -12.12 -9.73
N ARG A 45 -2.72 -13.19 -10.56
CA ARG A 45 -3.08 -13.11 -12.00
C ARG A 45 -4.51 -12.64 -12.22
N THR A 46 -5.46 -13.02 -11.36
CA THR A 46 -6.84 -12.54 -11.44
C THR A 46 -6.99 -11.08 -11.02
N CYS A 47 -6.12 -10.58 -10.14
CA CYS A 47 -6.12 -9.18 -9.67
C CYS A 47 -5.45 -8.21 -10.67
N LEU A 48 -4.43 -8.65 -11.41
CA LEU A 48 -3.63 -7.80 -12.30
C LEU A 48 -4.45 -7.01 -13.34
N PRO A 49 -5.45 -7.59 -14.04
CA PRO A 49 -6.28 -6.83 -14.98
C PRO A 49 -7.05 -5.69 -14.31
N LEU A 50 -7.52 -5.90 -13.07
CA LEU A 50 -8.24 -4.90 -12.30
C LEU A 50 -7.29 -3.80 -11.83
N CYS A 51 -6.11 -4.16 -11.35
CA CYS A 51 -5.08 -3.17 -11.01
C CYS A 51 -4.65 -2.35 -12.23
N ARG A 52 -4.46 -2.98 -13.40
CA ARG A 52 -4.16 -2.27 -14.65
C ARG A 52 -5.23 -1.27 -15.05
N ARG A 53 -6.49 -1.58 -14.79
CA ARG A 53 -7.62 -0.68 -15.07
C ARG A 53 -7.70 0.50 -14.08
N TRP A 54 -7.51 0.24 -12.79
CA TRP A 54 -7.81 1.21 -11.73
C TRP A 54 -6.57 1.92 -11.18
N PHE A 55 -5.42 1.26 -11.19
CA PHE A 55 -4.18 1.79 -10.66
C PHE A 55 -2.97 1.32 -11.48
N PRO A 56 -2.89 1.67 -12.79
CA PRO A 56 -1.79 1.22 -13.66
C PRO A 56 -0.43 1.67 -13.16
N ALA A 57 -0.33 2.85 -12.54
CA ALA A 57 0.91 3.40 -12.01
C ALA A 57 1.55 2.50 -10.94
N ALA A 58 0.76 1.82 -10.10
CA ALA A 58 1.28 0.85 -9.14
C ALA A 58 1.96 -0.34 -9.81
N LEU A 59 1.52 -0.74 -11.02
CA LEU A 59 2.19 -1.82 -11.78
C LEU A 59 3.52 -1.36 -12.36
N GLU A 60 3.66 -0.10 -12.76
CA GLU A 60 4.95 0.46 -13.19
C GLU A 60 5.93 0.52 -12.01
N GLU A 61 5.46 0.91 -10.83
CA GLU A 61 6.28 0.90 -9.64
C GLU A 61 6.70 -0.52 -9.24
N LEU A 62 5.77 -1.49 -9.32
CA LEU A 62 6.07 -2.89 -9.06
C LEU A 62 7.17 -3.44 -10.00
N ARG A 63 7.13 -3.06 -11.29
CA ARG A 63 8.18 -3.43 -12.26
C ARG A 63 9.52 -2.82 -11.91
N GLY A 64 9.54 -1.53 -11.55
CA GLY A 64 10.75 -0.85 -11.10
C GLY A 64 11.33 -1.52 -9.85
N LEU A 65 10.49 -1.82 -8.86
CA LEU A 65 10.87 -2.51 -7.64
C LEU A 65 11.47 -3.89 -7.92
N ALA A 66 10.82 -4.70 -8.76
CA ALA A 66 11.31 -6.02 -9.15
C ALA A 66 12.68 -5.95 -9.84
N GLN A 67 12.84 -4.98 -10.75
CA GLN A 67 14.13 -4.76 -11.41
C GLN A 67 15.22 -4.35 -10.40
N GLY A 68 14.90 -3.46 -9.46
CA GLY A 68 15.83 -3.04 -8.39
C GLY A 68 16.21 -4.18 -7.44
N GLN A 69 15.32 -5.13 -7.22
CA GLN A 69 15.51 -6.32 -6.39
C GLN A 69 16.14 -7.51 -7.15
N GLY A 70 16.23 -7.44 -8.50
CA GLY A 70 16.73 -8.54 -9.32
C GLY A 70 15.82 -9.78 -9.36
N CYS A 71 14.50 -9.62 -9.17
CA CYS A 71 13.51 -10.70 -9.17
C CYS A 71 12.44 -10.51 -10.25
N ALA A 72 11.60 -11.54 -10.45
CA ALA A 72 10.50 -11.46 -11.41
C ALA A 72 9.33 -10.60 -10.84
N PRO A 73 8.73 -9.69 -11.65
CA PRO A 73 7.57 -8.91 -11.22
C PRO A 73 6.38 -9.75 -10.77
N ASP A 74 6.18 -10.93 -11.34
CA ASP A 74 5.08 -11.84 -11.00
C ASP A 74 5.21 -12.41 -9.59
N GLU A 75 6.42 -12.62 -9.08
CA GLU A 75 6.66 -13.07 -7.72
C GLU A 75 6.26 -11.99 -6.70
N LEU A 76 6.69 -10.74 -6.93
CA LEU A 76 6.26 -9.61 -6.10
C LEU A 76 4.76 -9.34 -6.22
N ALA A 77 4.16 -9.53 -7.39
CA ALA A 77 2.71 -9.46 -7.56
C ALA A 77 2.00 -10.53 -6.74
N GLY A 78 2.54 -11.75 -6.71
CA GLY A 78 2.03 -12.84 -5.87
C GLY A 78 1.98 -12.46 -4.40
N VAL A 79 3.02 -11.83 -3.88
CA VAL A 79 3.06 -11.31 -2.51
C VAL A 79 2.04 -10.19 -2.33
N LEU A 80 2.14 -9.13 -3.15
CA LEU A 80 1.36 -7.91 -3.06
C LEU A 80 -0.14 -8.16 -3.05
N PHE A 81 -0.65 -8.90 -4.03
CA PHE A 81 -2.10 -9.11 -4.17
C PHE A 81 -2.67 -10.14 -3.21
N SER A 82 -1.87 -11.11 -2.74
CA SER A 82 -2.37 -12.15 -1.84
C SER A 82 -2.17 -11.85 -0.35
N MET A 83 -1.43 -10.80 0.00
CA MET A 83 -1.05 -10.52 1.38
C MET A 83 -2.24 -10.34 2.30
N TYR A 84 -3.20 -9.49 1.95
CA TYR A 84 -4.39 -9.25 2.77
C TYR A 84 -5.61 -10.07 2.36
N ALA A 85 -5.57 -10.77 1.23
CA ALA A 85 -6.68 -11.61 0.80
C ALA A 85 -6.62 -13.01 1.41
N MET A 86 -5.42 -13.44 1.83
CA MET A 86 -5.18 -14.77 2.41
C MET A 86 -4.37 -14.63 3.72
N PRO A 87 -4.91 -14.01 4.75
CA PRO A 87 -4.13 -13.57 5.92
C PRO A 87 -3.90 -14.65 6.96
N PRO A 88 -2.86 -14.50 7.80
CA PRO A 88 -3.06 -14.51 9.24
C PRO A 88 -3.47 -13.10 9.68
N GLY A 89 -4.48 -12.98 10.53
CA GLY A 89 -5.09 -11.71 10.86
C GLY A 89 -4.23 -10.81 11.77
N PRO A 90 -3.75 -9.68 11.27
CA PRO A 90 -3.16 -8.65 12.13
C PRO A 90 -4.27 -7.82 12.80
N CYS A 91 -3.97 -7.26 13.97
CA CYS A 91 -4.79 -6.26 14.64
C CYS A 91 -4.18 -4.88 14.40
N CYS A 92 -5.00 -3.87 14.33
CA CYS A 92 -4.58 -2.47 14.23
C CYS A 92 -5.65 -1.60 14.88
N SER A 93 -5.27 -0.41 15.32
CA SER A 93 -6.21 0.62 15.74
C SER A 93 -5.99 1.91 14.96
N CYS A 94 -7.07 2.61 14.68
CA CYS A 94 -7.04 3.86 13.95
C CYS A 94 -8.13 4.80 14.44
N PHE A 95 -7.83 6.09 14.54
CA PHE A 95 -8.78 7.10 14.94
C PHE A 95 -8.58 8.41 14.20
N ALA A 96 -9.66 9.18 14.08
CA ALA A 96 -9.61 10.57 13.64
C ALA A 96 -10.44 11.42 14.60
N LEU A 97 -9.89 12.54 15.06
CA LEU A 97 -10.55 13.49 15.97
C LEU A 97 -10.53 14.88 15.37
N ARG A 98 -11.67 15.57 15.37
CA ARG A 98 -11.71 16.98 14.99
C ARG A 98 -11.07 17.84 16.10
N ARG A 99 -10.13 18.72 15.71
CA ARG A 99 -9.48 19.64 16.65
C ARG A 99 -9.41 21.04 16.03
N GLY A 100 -10.29 21.92 16.47
CA GLY A 100 -10.38 23.27 15.92
C GLY A 100 -10.70 23.24 14.41
N ARG A 101 -9.80 23.82 13.59
CA ARG A 101 -9.92 23.85 12.12
C ARG A 101 -9.19 22.68 11.42
N GLY A 102 -8.82 21.66 12.15
CA GLY A 102 -8.10 20.52 11.59
C GLY A 102 -8.53 19.21 12.21
N ALA A 103 -7.94 18.13 11.74
CA ALA A 103 -8.09 16.79 12.28
C ALA A 103 -6.79 16.29 12.87
N LEU A 104 -6.87 15.57 13.98
CA LEU A 104 -5.80 14.72 14.48
C LEU A 104 -6.10 13.29 14.01
N PHE A 105 -5.16 12.72 13.31
CA PHE A 105 -5.24 11.35 12.81
C PHE A 105 -4.16 10.51 13.48
N GLY A 106 -4.51 9.33 13.96
CA GLY A 106 -3.55 8.41 14.56
C GLY A 106 -3.84 6.97 14.20
N ARG A 107 -2.78 6.19 14.02
CA ARG A 107 -2.86 4.75 13.76
C ARG A 107 -1.76 4.03 14.55
N ASN A 108 -2.13 2.87 15.10
CA ASN A 108 -1.19 1.91 15.65
C ASN A 108 -1.22 0.62 14.82
N SER A 109 -0.06 0.06 14.53
CA SER A 109 0.11 -1.19 13.80
C SER A 109 0.50 -2.27 14.79
N ASP A 110 -0.47 -3.11 15.18
CA ASP A 110 -0.24 -4.25 16.05
C ASP A 110 -0.04 -5.48 15.16
N PHE A 111 1.18 -5.60 14.62
CA PHE A 111 1.52 -6.65 13.68
C PHE A 111 2.59 -7.60 14.27
N LEU A 112 3.09 -8.52 13.45
CA LEU A 112 4.15 -9.45 13.84
C LEU A 112 5.41 -8.68 14.28
N THR A 113 5.92 -8.96 15.46
CA THR A 113 7.12 -8.30 16.00
C THR A 113 8.34 -8.50 15.11
N GLU A 114 8.40 -9.61 14.40
CA GLU A 114 9.45 -9.95 13.43
C GLU A 114 9.50 -8.97 12.26
N LEU A 115 8.41 -8.23 11.99
CA LEU A 115 8.33 -7.24 10.92
C LEU A 115 8.55 -5.80 11.39
N GLU A 116 8.82 -5.54 12.66
CA GLU A 116 9.03 -4.18 13.17
C GLU A 116 10.21 -3.47 12.48
N GLU A 117 11.27 -4.20 12.16
CA GLU A 117 12.43 -3.66 11.46
C GLU A 117 12.13 -3.26 10.01
N HIS A 118 11.10 -3.84 9.40
CA HIS A 118 10.66 -3.55 8.03
C HIS A 118 9.72 -2.35 7.93
N ASN A 119 9.33 -1.74 9.04
CA ASN A 119 8.55 -0.52 9.03
C ASN A 119 9.26 0.61 8.31
N ALA A 120 8.62 1.18 7.32
CA ALA A 120 9.12 2.30 6.54
C ALA A 120 8.13 3.48 6.57
N ASN A 121 8.67 4.68 6.80
CA ASN A 121 7.99 5.95 6.56
C ASN A 121 8.51 6.53 5.26
N CYS A 122 7.65 6.66 4.26
CA CYS A 122 8.02 7.02 2.91
C CYS A 122 7.36 8.33 2.49
N LEU A 123 8.16 9.29 2.02
CA LEU A 123 7.68 10.48 1.34
C LEU A 123 7.75 10.24 -0.17
N TYR A 124 6.60 10.29 -0.82
CA TYR A 124 6.46 10.11 -2.27
C TYR A 124 6.24 11.44 -2.97
N ARG A 125 6.99 11.67 -4.07
CA ARG A 125 6.83 12.82 -4.98
C ARG A 125 6.89 12.31 -6.40
N PHE A 126 5.73 12.28 -7.07
CA PHE A 126 5.62 11.77 -8.44
C PHE A 126 5.89 12.84 -9.48
N SER A 127 6.52 12.46 -10.59
CA SER A 127 6.74 13.30 -11.76
C SER A 127 5.85 12.92 -12.96
N ASP A 128 5.17 11.77 -12.89
CA ASP A 128 4.30 11.22 -13.92
C ASP A 128 2.80 11.21 -13.56
N GLY A 129 2.44 11.91 -12.49
CA GLY A 129 1.08 12.03 -11.99
C GLY A 129 0.90 11.38 -10.62
N GLY A 130 -0.15 11.79 -9.92
CA GLY A 130 -0.39 11.41 -8.54
C GLY A 130 -0.02 12.53 -7.56
N TYR A 131 -0.75 12.60 -6.46
CA TYR A 131 -0.47 13.56 -5.40
C TYR A 131 0.68 13.09 -4.52
N SER A 132 1.54 14.03 -4.11
CA SER A 132 2.57 13.74 -3.12
C SER A 132 1.93 13.38 -1.78
N PHE A 133 2.51 12.42 -1.09
CA PHE A 133 2.04 12.01 0.23
C PHE A 133 3.20 11.48 1.09
N VAL A 134 2.99 11.46 2.38
CA VAL A 134 3.80 10.69 3.33
C VAL A 134 2.94 9.55 3.88
N GLY A 135 3.50 8.35 3.95
CA GLY A 135 2.80 7.17 4.45
C GLY A 135 3.71 6.18 5.12
N ASN A 136 3.11 5.27 5.87
CA ASN A 136 3.80 4.19 6.55
C ASN A 136 3.41 2.84 5.93
N THR A 137 4.37 1.95 5.86
CA THR A 137 4.20 0.61 5.31
C THR A 137 5.17 -0.38 5.94
N THR A 138 4.76 -1.64 6.00
CA THR A 138 5.63 -2.80 6.21
C THR A 138 5.81 -3.62 4.93
N SER A 139 5.21 -3.17 3.83
CA SER A 139 5.02 -4.00 2.63
C SER A 139 5.22 -3.20 1.35
N PHE A 140 6.44 -2.77 1.14
CA PHE A 140 6.91 -2.05 -0.05
C PHE A 140 5.91 -1.00 -0.58
N LEU A 141 5.32 -1.15 -1.77
CA LEU A 141 4.56 -0.08 -2.43
C LEU A 141 3.12 0.13 -1.93
N GLN A 142 2.58 -0.74 -1.10
CA GLN A 142 1.26 -0.49 -0.48
C GLN A 142 1.40 0.35 0.78
N MET A 143 0.34 1.04 1.20
CA MET A 143 0.35 1.88 2.39
C MET A 143 -0.64 1.38 3.43
N GLU A 144 -0.28 1.50 4.70
CA GLU A 144 -1.13 1.18 5.83
C GLU A 144 -1.81 2.41 6.42
N ASP A 145 -1.13 3.54 6.31
CA ASP A 145 -1.65 4.88 6.58
C ASP A 145 -0.88 5.93 5.81
N GLY A 146 -1.37 7.16 5.83
CA GLY A 146 -0.67 8.29 5.24
C GLY A 146 -1.51 9.55 5.19
N VAL A 147 -0.86 10.63 4.77
CA VAL A 147 -1.49 11.91 4.51
C VAL A 147 -0.92 12.53 3.23
N ASN A 148 -1.79 13.03 2.37
CA ASN A 148 -1.36 13.64 1.12
C ASN A 148 -1.23 15.18 1.21
N GLN A 149 -0.72 15.79 0.14
CA GLN A 149 -0.46 17.23 0.05
C GLN A 149 -1.69 18.11 0.26
N PHE A 150 -2.91 17.59 0.11
CA PHE A 150 -4.16 18.31 0.35
C PHE A 150 -4.67 18.15 1.78
N GLY A 151 -4.06 17.27 2.57
CA GLY A 151 -4.44 16.98 3.94
C GLY A 151 -5.49 15.87 4.06
N LEU A 152 -5.76 15.11 3.00
CA LEU A 152 -6.50 13.86 3.14
C LEU A 152 -5.61 12.86 3.86
N ALA A 153 -6.05 12.42 5.03
CA ALA A 153 -5.45 11.34 5.80
C ALA A 153 -6.28 10.07 5.67
N ALA A 154 -5.61 8.94 5.55
CA ALA A 154 -6.22 7.62 5.47
C ALA A 154 -5.42 6.60 6.28
N GLY A 155 -6.11 5.65 6.91
CA GLY A 155 -5.48 4.52 7.60
C GLY A 155 -6.38 3.31 7.58
N LEU A 156 -5.78 2.13 7.57
CA LEU A 156 -6.51 0.87 7.53
C LEU A 156 -6.37 0.09 8.83
N THR A 157 -7.42 -0.67 9.15
CA THR A 157 -7.38 -1.72 10.16
C THR A 157 -7.96 -3.00 9.59
N SER A 158 -7.48 -4.14 10.07
CA SER A 158 -7.98 -5.44 9.64
C SER A 158 -9.34 -5.76 10.25
N VAL A 159 -10.15 -6.51 9.51
CA VAL A 159 -11.36 -7.15 10.00
C VAL A 159 -11.28 -8.65 9.67
N PRO A 160 -12.09 -9.50 10.34
CA PRO A 160 -12.08 -10.94 10.05
C PRO A 160 -12.19 -11.20 8.55
N PRO A 161 -11.44 -12.19 8.01
CA PRO A 161 -11.39 -12.44 6.58
C PRO A 161 -12.76 -12.90 6.07
N SER A 162 -13.14 -12.39 4.91
CA SER A 162 -14.14 -12.97 4.04
C SER A 162 -13.45 -13.72 2.89
N PRO A 163 -14.15 -14.55 2.13
CA PRO A 163 -13.56 -15.18 0.96
C PRO A 163 -12.90 -14.15 0.06
N PRO A 164 -11.65 -14.37 -0.36
CA PRO A 164 -10.95 -13.43 -1.22
C PRO A 164 -11.64 -13.34 -2.58
N ARG A 165 -11.65 -12.16 -3.15
CA ARG A 165 -12.15 -11.88 -4.51
C ARG A 165 -11.13 -11.06 -5.28
N PRO A 166 -11.06 -11.16 -6.62
CA PRO A 166 -10.14 -10.34 -7.39
C PRO A 166 -10.38 -8.84 -7.19
N GLY A 167 -9.30 -8.09 -7.04
CA GLY A 167 -9.38 -6.64 -6.81
C GLY A 167 -8.07 -6.03 -6.32
N LEU A 168 -8.13 -4.77 -5.94
CA LEU A 168 -7.07 -4.10 -5.22
C LEU A 168 -7.11 -4.55 -3.75
N ASN A 169 -5.96 -4.86 -3.16
CA ASN A 169 -5.91 -5.08 -1.72
C ASN A 169 -6.09 -3.74 -0.95
N ALA A 170 -6.29 -3.82 0.36
CA ALA A 170 -6.57 -2.64 1.17
C ALA A 170 -5.44 -1.62 1.14
N GLY A 171 -4.19 -2.04 1.18
CA GLY A 171 -3.03 -1.14 1.15
C GLY A 171 -2.87 -0.43 -0.19
N LEU A 172 -3.11 -1.11 -1.32
CA LEU A 172 -3.18 -0.49 -2.65
C LEU A 172 -4.38 0.44 -2.79
N THR A 173 -5.53 0.05 -2.24
CA THR A 173 -6.73 0.90 -2.21
C THR A 173 -6.46 2.18 -1.47
N LEU A 174 -5.92 2.10 -0.25
CA LEU A 174 -5.57 3.27 0.56
C LEU A 174 -4.58 4.17 -0.18
N ARG A 175 -3.53 3.59 -0.76
CA ARG A 175 -2.54 4.32 -1.52
C ARG A 175 -3.16 5.06 -2.72
N LEU A 176 -4.04 4.41 -3.49
CA LEU A 176 -4.74 5.04 -4.60
C LEU A 176 -5.56 6.26 -4.14
N LEU A 177 -6.19 6.19 -2.95
CA LEU A 177 -6.89 7.34 -2.39
C LEU A 177 -5.94 8.51 -2.10
N LEU A 178 -4.77 8.24 -1.50
CA LEU A 178 -3.77 9.27 -1.22
C LEU A 178 -3.23 9.93 -2.50
N GLU A 179 -3.05 9.17 -3.57
CA GLU A 179 -2.52 9.67 -4.84
C GLU A 179 -3.54 10.40 -5.71
N SER A 180 -4.85 10.16 -5.52
CA SER A 180 -5.85 10.64 -6.47
C SER A 180 -6.99 11.47 -5.87
N CYS A 181 -7.17 11.46 -4.55
CA CYS A 181 -8.27 12.18 -3.89
C CYS A 181 -7.74 13.36 -3.05
N ARG A 182 -8.49 14.47 -3.04
CA ARG A 182 -8.14 15.67 -2.27
C ARG A 182 -8.80 15.71 -0.91
N ASP A 183 -9.94 15.05 -0.78
CA ASP A 183 -10.82 15.12 0.39
C ASP A 183 -11.59 13.80 0.59
N VAL A 184 -12.28 13.69 1.71
CA VAL A 184 -13.09 12.52 2.06
C VAL A 184 -14.24 12.27 1.08
N PRO A 185 -15.00 13.28 0.59
CA PRO A 185 -16.03 13.06 -0.42
C PRO A 185 -15.51 12.40 -1.70
N GLN A 186 -14.36 12.84 -2.23
CA GLN A 186 -13.73 12.23 -3.40
C GLN A 186 -13.28 10.79 -3.12
N ALA A 187 -12.67 10.56 -1.96
CA ALA A 187 -12.25 9.23 -1.55
C ALA A 187 -13.43 8.25 -1.46
N LEU A 188 -14.55 8.67 -0.86
CA LEU A 188 -15.75 7.85 -0.76
C LEU A 188 -16.39 7.59 -2.14
N ALA A 189 -16.37 8.56 -3.04
CA ALA A 189 -16.88 8.39 -4.40
C ALA A 189 -16.06 7.38 -5.20
N LEU A 190 -14.74 7.40 -5.04
CA LEU A 190 -13.84 6.44 -5.67
C LEU A 190 -14.01 5.04 -5.07
N LEU A 191 -14.02 4.91 -3.74
CA LEU A 191 -14.19 3.63 -3.03
C LEU A 191 -15.43 2.84 -3.45
N ARG A 192 -16.54 3.52 -3.75
CA ARG A 192 -17.78 2.87 -4.23
C ARG A 192 -17.64 2.17 -5.57
N GLN A 193 -16.62 2.50 -6.34
CA GLN A 193 -16.39 1.96 -7.68
C GLN A 193 -15.27 0.90 -7.71
N LEU A 194 -14.38 0.91 -6.72
CA LEU A 194 -13.20 0.06 -6.71
C LEU A 194 -13.54 -1.41 -6.43
N PRO A 195 -12.99 -2.35 -7.19
CA PRO A 195 -12.99 -3.76 -6.83
C PRO A 195 -11.96 -4.00 -5.71
N VAL A 196 -12.41 -4.07 -4.47
CA VAL A 196 -11.55 -4.33 -3.32
C VAL A 196 -11.52 -5.82 -3.02
N SER A 197 -10.32 -6.40 -2.88
CA SER A 197 -10.09 -7.83 -2.74
C SER A 197 -10.20 -8.36 -1.31
N SER A 198 -10.11 -7.49 -0.31
CA SER A 198 -10.03 -7.86 1.10
C SER A 198 -10.92 -6.97 1.97
N CYS A 199 -11.35 -7.50 3.11
CA CYS A 199 -12.17 -6.75 4.08
C CYS A 199 -11.28 -5.96 5.03
N HIS A 200 -11.53 -4.64 5.10
CA HIS A 200 -10.82 -3.72 5.99
C HIS A 200 -11.74 -2.59 6.41
N THR A 201 -11.45 -2.01 7.57
CA THR A 201 -11.99 -0.70 7.92
C THR A 201 -11.01 0.36 7.45
N LEU A 202 -11.51 1.37 6.76
CA LEU A 202 -10.74 2.57 6.42
C LEU A 202 -11.24 3.74 7.25
N VAL A 203 -10.34 4.40 7.97
CA VAL A 203 -10.60 5.68 8.62
C VAL A 203 -10.06 6.77 7.71
N LEU A 204 -10.92 7.72 7.36
CA LEU A 204 -10.58 8.85 6.49
C LEU A 204 -10.81 10.16 7.24
N ALA A 205 -9.91 11.11 7.07
CA ALA A 205 -10.04 12.46 7.61
C ALA A 205 -9.46 13.49 6.63
N ASP A 206 -10.00 14.69 6.65
CA ASP A 206 -9.48 15.83 5.91
C ASP A 206 -9.57 17.12 6.75
N ARG A 207 -9.33 18.27 6.12
CA ARG A 207 -9.33 19.58 6.77
C ARG A 207 -10.71 20.20 6.93
N ALA A 208 -11.78 19.61 6.36
CA ALA A 208 -13.12 20.17 6.38
C ALA A 208 -13.87 19.92 7.70
#